data_721cfdfa51af43fefaa10280ffe9ef0a
#
_entry.id   721cfdfa51af43fefaa10280ffe9ef0a
#
_cell.length_a   1.000
_cell.length_b   1.000
_cell.length_c   1.000
_cell.angle_alpha   90.00
_cell.angle_beta   90.00
_cell.angle_gamma   90.00
#
_symmetry.space_group_name_H-M   'P 1'
#
loop_
_entity.id
_entity.type
_entity.pdbx_description
1 polymer ?
#
loop_
_entity_poly.entity_id
_entity_poly.type
_entity_poly.pdbx_seq_one_letter_code
_entity_poly.pdbx_strand_id
1 'polypeptide(L)'
;SAMSLFAVLPQPFMDLWDALVGGWSHVWTTGELASMTIALGLVAFVAGWLLLSWDPLRFALTPGPVKTARAHARAIKHFKVGAERRTHGRTGVLLYLSMREHRAEIVADQPIAEIVPPEVWGEAMADMLAEIKQGHIALGLAAGVRDVGKVLSEHFPRAEDDENELPDRLIEV
;
A
#
# COMPACT_ATOMS: atom_id res chain seq x y z
N SER A 1 -20.39 -21.99 -0.93
CA SER A 1 -19.14 -22.40 -0.28
C SER A 1 -18.93 -23.91 -0.46
N ALA A 2 -17.69 -24.41 -0.25
CA ALA A 2 -17.40 -25.85 -0.35
C ALA A 2 -18.28 -26.67 0.58
N MET A 3 -18.58 -26.16 1.76
CA MET A 3 -19.49 -26.77 2.74
C MET A 3 -20.92 -26.91 2.22
N SER A 4 -21.43 -25.88 1.54
CA SER A 4 -22.78 -25.93 0.94
C SER A 4 -22.83 -26.92 -0.24
N LEU A 5 -21.77 -26.98 -1.03
CA LEU A 5 -21.67 -27.91 -2.15
C LEU A 5 -21.62 -29.36 -1.68
N PHE A 6 -20.85 -29.63 -0.61
CA PHE A 6 -20.79 -30.96 0.00
C PHE A 6 -22.13 -31.38 0.60
N ALA A 7 -22.85 -30.47 1.26
CA ALA A 7 -24.16 -30.75 1.84
C ALA A 7 -25.25 -31.09 0.79
N VAL A 8 -25.15 -30.48 -0.42
CA VAL A 8 -26.14 -30.63 -1.49
C VAL A 8 -25.75 -31.78 -2.45
N LEU A 9 -24.46 -31.97 -2.72
CA LEU A 9 -23.92 -32.97 -3.65
C LEU A 9 -22.76 -33.74 -3.00
N PRO A 10 -23.03 -34.62 -2.02
CA PRO A 10 -21.97 -35.34 -1.31
C PRO A 10 -21.23 -36.38 -2.16
N GLN A 11 -21.86 -36.92 -3.21
CA GLN A 11 -21.35 -38.04 -4.01
C GLN A 11 -19.91 -37.83 -4.51
N PRO A 12 -19.55 -36.75 -5.21
CA PRO A 12 -18.19 -36.59 -5.73
C PRO A 12 -17.11 -36.54 -4.64
N PHE A 13 -17.47 -36.09 -3.45
CA PHE A 13 -16.55 -36.06 -2.31
C PHE A 13 -16.42 -37.43 -1.65
N MET A 14 -17.50 -38.20 -1.61
CA MET A 14 -17.52 -39.60 -1.11
C MET A 14 -16.72 -40.49 -2.04
N ASP A 15 -16.92 -40.37 -3.35
CA ASP A 15 -16.19 -41.15 -4.37
C ASP A 15 -14.68 -40.86 -4.31
N LEU A 16 -14.30 -39.59 -4.11
CA LEU A 16 -12.90 -39.21 -3.94
C LEU A 16 -12.30 -39.78 -2.66
N TRP A 17 -13.06 -39.76 -1.57
CA TRP A 17 -12.63 -40.35 -0.30
C TRP A 17 -12.45 -41.85 -0.40
N ASP A 18 -13.40 -42.55 -0.98
CA ASP A 18 -13.34 -44.01 -1.19
C ASP A 18 -12.16 -44.39 -2.09
N ALA A 19 -11.84 -43.58 -3.10
CA ALA A 19 -10.68 -43.77 -3.97
C ALA A 19 -9.34 -43.55 -3.19
N LEU A 20 -9.31 -42.67 -2.23
CA LEU A 20 -8.09 -42.36 -1.44
C LEU A 20 -7.87 -43.39 -0.31
N VAL A 21 -8.91 -43.87 0.33
CA VAL A 21 -8.83 -44.70 1.53
C VAL A 21 -8.98 -46.20 1.21
N GLY A 22 -9.27 -46.56 -0.04
CA GLY A 22 -9.24 -47.96 -0.50
C GLY A 22 -10.57 -48.73 -0.43
N GLY A 23 -11.67 -48.03 -0.72
CA GLY A 23 -12.91 -48.58 -1.31
C GLY A 23 -13.52 -49.85 -0.72
N TRP A 24 -13.59 -49.99 0.59
CA TRP A 24 -14.48 -51.00 1.18
C TRP A 24 -15.81 -50.31 1.46
N SER A 25 -16.91 -50.88 0.94
CA SER A 25 -18.27 -50.34 0.99
C SER A 25 -18.66 -49.82 2.39
N HIS A 26 -18.32 -48.58 2.69
CA HIS A 26 -18.66 -47.91 3.93
C HIS A 26 -20.04 -47.28 3.80
N VAL A 27 -20.97 -47.67 4.66
CA VAL A 27 -22.29 -47.05 4.71
C VAL A 27 -22.17 -45.78 5.55
N TRP A 28 -22.13 -44.64 4.89
CA TRP A 28 -22.02 -43.34 5.53
C TRP A 28 -23.21 -43.05 6.45
N THR A 29 -22.94 -42.85 7.72
CA THR A 29 -23.97 -42.42 8.66
C THR A 29 -24.19 -40.91 8.56
N THR A 30 -25.38 -40.45 8.94
CA THR A 30 -25.68 -38.99 8.95
C THR A 30 -24.69 -38.21 9.82
N GLY A 31 -24.20 -38.79 10.91
CA GLY A 31 -23.21 -38.21 11.78
C GLY A 31 -21.84 -38.00 11.13
N GLU A 32 -21.38 -39.00 10.36
CA GLU A 32 -20.13 -38.93 9.61
C GLU A 32 -20.20 -37.86 8.51
N LEU A 33 -21.29 -37.82 7.76
CA LEU A 33 -21.53 -36.77 6.76
C LEU A 33 -21.53 -35.38 7.38
N ALA A 34 -22.17 -35.19 8.52
CA ALA A 34 -22.19 -33.93 9.24
C ALA A 34 -20.78 -33.53 9.74
N SER A 35 -20.04 -34.49 10.31
CA SER A 35 -18.68 -34.24 10.79
C SER A 35 -17.70 -33.86 9.66
N MET A 36 -17.77 -34.54 8.52
CA MET A 36 -16.99 -34.19 7.33
C MET A 36 -17.35 -32.83 6.76
N THR A 37 -18.64 -32.51 6.74
CA THR A 37 -19.08 -31.16 6.29
C THR A 37 -18.50 -30.06 7.16
N ILE A 38 -18.53 -30.27 8.49
CA ILE A 38 -17.95 -29.33 9.44
C ILE A 38 -16.42 -29.23 9.28
N ALA A 39 -15.74 -30.39 9.18
CA ALA A 39 -14.30 -30.43 8.98
C ALA A 39 -13.86 -29.72 7.70
N LEU A 40 -14.54 -29.97 6.58
CA LEU A 40 -14.28 -29.30 5.30
C LEU A 40 -14.53 -27.79 5.41
N GLY A 41 -15.60 -27.38 6.10
CA GLY A 41 -15.89 -25.98 6.37
C GLY A 41 -14.80 -25.30 7.19
N LEU A 42 -14.29 -25.98 8.22
CA LEU A 42 -13.21 -25.48 9.07
C LEU A 42 -11.89 -25.35 8.29
N VAL A 43 -11.54 -26.36 7.50
CA VAL A 43 -10.34 -26.33 6.64
C VAL A 43 -10.43 -25.18 5.63
N ALA A 44 -11.57 -25.03 4.95
CA ALA A 44 -11.79 -23.94 4.01
C ALA A 44 -11.72 -22.57 4.69
N PHE A 45 -12.25 -22.44 5.91
CA PHE A 45 -12.17 -21.22 6.69
C PHE A 45 -10.71 -20.88 7.08
N VAL A 46 -9.98 -21.85 7.62
CA VAL A 46 -8.57 -21.67 8.02
C VAL A 46 -7.70 -21.35 6.80
N ALA A 47 -7.89 -22.07 5.69
CA ALA A 47 -7.16 -21.80 4.45
C ALA A 47 -7.46 -20.38 3.93
N GLY A 48 -8.72 -19.98 3.91
CA GLY A 48 -9.13 -18.63 3.52
C GLY A 48 -8.55 -17.57 4.46
N TRP A 49 -8.57 -17.81 5.75
CA TRP A 49 -7.97 -16.91 6.74
C TRP A 49 -6.44 -16.76 6.57
N LEU A 50 -5.73 -17.88 6.35
CA LEU A 50 -4.29 -17.87 6.09
C LEU A 50 -3.95 -17.12 4.79
N LEU A 51 -4.71 -17.36 3.71
CA LEU A 51 -4.52 -16.66 2.44
C LEU A 51 -4.76 -15.16 2.58
N LEU A 52 -5.80 -14.75 3.28
CA LEU A 52 -6.11 -13.34 3.51
C LEU A 52 -5.17 -12.67 4.53
N SER A 53 -4.51 -13.45 5.38
CA SER A 53 -3.50 -12.97 6.33
C SER A 53 -2.14 -12.76 5.65
N TRP A 54 -1.96 -13.31 4.45
CA TRP A 54 -0.73 -13.15 3.71
C TRP A 54 -0.64 -11.76 3.07
N ASP A 55 0.20 -10.91 3.66
CA ASP A 55 0.36 -9.50 3.26
C ASP A 55 0.54 -9.29 1.75
N PRO A 56 1.43 -10.03 1.03
CA PRO A 56 1.60 -9.82 -0.40
C PRO A 56 0.32 -10.06 -1.21
N LEU A 57 -0.48 -11.06 -0.84
CA LEU A 57 -1.75 -11.34 -1.52
C LEU A 57 -2.78 -10.25 -1.26
N ARG A 58 -2.88 -9.79 -0.01
CA ARG A 58 -3.75 -8.67 0.39
C ARG A 58 -3.42 -7.40 -0.37
N PHE A 59 -2.10 -7.11 -0.53
CA PHE A 59 -1.66 -5.96 -1.31
C PHE A 59 -1.92 -6.10 -2.80
N ALA A 60 -1.72 -7.30 -3.37
CA ALA A 60 -2.03 -7.55 -4.78
C ALA A 60 -3.52 -7.35 -5.08
N LEU A 61 -4.40 -7.80 -4.18
CA LEU A 61 -5.85 -7.68 -4.31
C LEU A 61 -6.40 -6.27 -4.03
N THR A 62 -5.58 -5.37 -3.42
CA THR A 62 -6.02 -4.01 -3.14
C THR A 62 -6.03 -3.18 -4.42
N PRO A 63 -7.18 -2.58 -4.83
CA PRO A 63 -7.28 -1.76 -6.03
C PRO A 63 -6.32 -0.56 -6.00
N GLY A 64 -5.79 -0.18 -7.17
CA GLY A 64 -4.87 0.96 -7.32
C GLY A 64 -5.35 2.26 -6.68
N PRO A 65 -6.61 2.68 -6.90
CA PRO A 65 -7.15 3.91 -6.29
C PRO A 65 -7.10 3.91 -4.76
N VAL A 66 -7.32 2.75 -4.12
CA VAL A 66 -7.26 2.62 -2.65
C VAL A 66 -5.83 2.80 -2.14
N LYS A 67 -4.83 2.28 -2.86
CA LYS A 67 -3.40 2.46 -2.53
C LYS A 67 -3.02 3.94 -2.61
N THR A 68 -3.41 4.62 -3.69
CA THR A 68 -3.16 6.06 -3.87
C THR A 68 -3.82 6.88 -2.77
N ALA A 69 -5.09 6.64 -2.47
CA ALA A 69 -5.80 7.35 -1.40
C ALA A 69 -5.16 7.15 -0.02
N ARG A 70 -4.66 5.95 0.27
CA ARG A 70 -3.94 5.67 1.53
C ARG A 70 -2.59 6.39 1.59
N ALA A 71 -1.80 6.35 0.51
CA ALA A 71 -0.52 7.05 0.44
C ALA A 71 -0.73 8.56 0.63
N HIS A 72 -1.69 9.14 -0.08
CA HIS A 72 -2.05 10.55 0.04
C HIS A 72 -2.49 10.94 1.46
N ALA A 73 -3.39 10.17 2.07
CA ALA A 73 -3.83 10.44 3.45
C ALA A 73 -2.67 10.37 4.47
N ARG A 74 -1.73 9.44 4.28
CA ARG A 74 -0.52 9.36 5.12
C ARG A 74 0.42 10.53 4.87
N ALA A 75 0.67 10.89 3.62
CA ALA A 75 1.49 12.04 3.26
C ALA A 75 0.97 13.31 3.93
N ILE A 76 -0.34 13.60 3.82
CA ILE A 76 -0.98 14.73 4.51
C ILE A 76 -0.80 14.65 6.03
N LYS A 77 -1.00 13.47 6.62
CA LYS A 77 -0.83 13.30 8.07
C LYS A 77 0.60 13.63 8.52
N HIS A 78 1.61 13.10 7.80
CA HIS A 78 3.01 13.35 8.12
C HIS A 78 3.40 14.81 7.87
N PHE A 79 2.88 15.42 6.81
CA PHE A 79 3.07 16.83 6.53
C PHE A 79 2.55 17.71 7.68
N LYS A 80 1.32 17.49 8.14
CA LYS A 80 0.71 18.23 9.25
C LYS A 80 1.52 18.14 10.54
N VAL A 81 2.13 16.99 10.81
CA VAL A 81 2.93 16.78 12.02
C VAL A 81 4.35 17.34 11.86
N GLY A 82 4.93 17.19 10.67
CA GLY A 82 6.36 17.43 10.42
C GLY A 82 6.71 18.79 9.84
N ALA A 83 5.91 19.30 8.95
CA ALA A 83 6.27 20.47 8.13
C ALA A 83 5.24 21.60 8.15
N GLU A 84 3.93 21.28 8.24
CA GLU A 84 2.88 22.28 8.16
C GLU A 84 3.06 23.36 9.23
N ARG A 85 3.11 24.62 8.79
CA ARG A 85 3.22 25.82 9.65
C ARG A 85 4.47 25.88 10.55
N ARG A 86 5.49 25.09 10.26
CA ARG A 86 6.77 25.14 11.00
C ARG A 86 7.78 26.08 10.37
N THR A 87 7.55 26.46 9.11
CA THR A 87 8.40 27.43 8.41
C THR A 87 7.76 28.82 8.48
N HIS A 88 8.56 29.86 8.69
CA HIS A 88 8.12 31.27 8.80
C HIS A 88 7.33 31.71 7.56
N GLY A 89 7.78 31.33 6.36
CA GLY A 89 7.15 31.65 5.09
C GLY A 89 6.04 30.72 4.65
N ARG A 90 5.70 29.67 5.43
CA ARG A 90 4.82 28.57 5.00
C ARG A 90 5.27 27.99 3.66
N THR A 91 6.55 27.72 3.54
CA THR A 91 7.21 27.20 2.34
C THR A 91 7.64 25.73 2.50
N GLY A 92 6.95 25.01 3.35
CA GLY A 92 7.19 23.58 3.58
C GLY A 92 6.75 22.71 2.41
N VAL A 93 7.60 21.78 1.99
CA VAL A 93 7.29 20.73 1.01
C VAL A 93 7.70 19.39 1.58
N LEU A 94 6.82 18.39 1.50
CA LEU A 94 7.10 17.02 1.88
C LEU A 94 7.13 16.12 0.63
N LEU A 95 8.24 15.46 0.39
CA LEU A 95 8.32 14.28 -0.47
C LEU A 95 8.01 13.04 0.37
N TYR A 96 6.91 12.38 0.07
CA TYR A 96 6.51 11.14 0.72
C TYR A 96 6.64 9.96 -0.22
N LEU A 97 7.43 8.95 0.18
CA LEU A 97 7.59 7.71 -0.57
C LEU A 97 7.06 6.53 0.25
N SER A 98 6.05 5.84 -0.27
CA SER A 98 5.58 4.59 0.29
C SER A 98 6.12 3.40 -0.50
N MET A 99 7.14 2.75 0.04
CA MET A 99 7.69 1.52 -0.55
C MET A 99 6.66 0.39 -0.57
N ARG A 100 5.82 0.32 0.45
CA ARG A 100 4.80 -0.71 0.59
C ARG A 100 3.69 -0.59 -0.46
N GLU A 101 3.26 0.61 -0.76
CA GLU A 101 2.17 0.89 -1.71
C GLU A 101 2.69 1.19 -3.13
N HIS A 102 4.03 1.30 -3.29
CA HIS A 102 4.71 1.73 -4.51
C HIS A 102 4.10 3.04 -5.02
N ARG A 103 4.03 4.03 -4.14
CA ARG A 103 3.48 5.36 -4.40
C ARG A 103 4.38 6.43 -3.82
N ALA A 104 4.45 7.53 -4.54
CA ALA A 104 5.10 8.75 -4.09
C ALA A 104 4.09 9.91 -4.16
N GLU A 105 4.19 10.82 -3.21
CA GLU A 105 3.32 12.00 -3.10
C GLU A 105 4.18 13.21 -2.76
N ILE A 106 3.85 14.35 -3.36
CA ILE A 106 4.39 15.64 -2.96
C ILE A 106 3.26 16.42 -2.30
N VAL A 107 3.51 16.89 -1.09
CA VAL A 107 2.58 17.73 -0.33
C VAL A 107 3.30 19.03 -0.02
N ALA A 108 2.71 20.14 -0.42
CA ALA A 108 3.25 21.48 -0.21
C ALA A 108 2.29 22.32 0.64
N ASP A 109 2.85 23.31 1.31
CA ASP A 109 2.04 24.34 1.97
C ASP A 109 1.19 25.11 0.95
N GLN A 110 0.08 25.66 1.43
CA GLN A 110 -0.92 26.33 0.59
C GLN A 110 -0.33 27.44 -0.31
N PRO A 111 0.54 28.35 0.17
CA PRO A 111 1.12 29.38 -0.69
C PRO A 111 1.90 28.80 -1.88
N ILE A 112 2.57 27.67 -1.70
CA ILE A 112 3.30 27.00 -2.78
C ILE A 112 2.32 26.36 -3.75
N ALA A 113 1.32 25.66 -3.23
CA ALA A 113 0.32 24.96 -4.04
C ALA A 113 -0.52 25.92 -4.91
N GLU A 114 -0.68 27.18 -4.50
CA GLU A 114 -1.38 28.21 -5.26
C GLU A 114 -0.55 28.80 -6.41
N ILE A 115 0.78 28.82 -6.28
CA ILE A 115 1.69 29.44 -7.24
C ILE A 115 2.26 28.41 -8.23
N VAL A 116 2.62 27.22 -7.75
CA VAL A 116 3.28 26.19 -8.55
C VAL A 116 2.25 25.25 -9.17
N PRO A 117 2.17 25.19 -10.52
CA PRO A 117 1.24 24.30 -11.19
C PRO A 117 1.51 22.82 -10.89
N PRO A 118 0.47 21.97 -10.85
CA PRO A 118 0.63 20.53 -10.59
C PRO A 118 1.57 19.80 -11.57
N GLU A 119 1.67 20.30 -12.81
CA GLU A 119 2.51 19.71 -13.88
C GLU A 119 3.99 19.77 -13.52
N VAL A 120 4.44 20.85 -12.87
CA VAL A 120 5.83 21.04 -12.44
C VAL A 120 6.22 19.97 -11.40
N TRP A 121 5.32 19.66 -10.48
CA TRP A 121 5.51 18.57 -9.52
C TRP A 121 5.54 17.20 -10.23
N GLY A 122 4.81 17.05 -11.33
CA GLY A 122 4.80 15.85 -12.15
C GLY A 122 6.16 15.52 -12.75
N GLU A 123 6.91 16.53 -13.21
CA GLU A 123 8.26 16.37 -13.75
C GLU A 123 9.25 15.95 -12.66
N ALA A 124 9.28 16.65 -11.54
CA ALA A 124 10.12 16.29 -10.39
C ALA A 124 9.83 14.87 -9.88
N MET A 125 8.56 14.47 -9.88
CA MET A 125 8.14 13.13 -9.51
C MET A 125 8.60 12.08 -10.54
N ALA A 126 8.58 12.39 -11.83
CA ALA A 126 8.98 11.48 -12.90
C ALA A 126 10.47 11.11 -12.80
N ASP A 127 11.35 12.09 -12.57
CA ASP A 127 12.79 11.90 -12.43
C ASP A 127 13.12 11.07 -11.19
N MET A 128 12.49 11.38 -10.07
CA MET A 128 12.60 10.58 -8.84
C MET A 128 12.19 9.12 -9.07
N LEU A 129 11.04 8.90 -9.70
CA LEU A 129 10.49 7.56 -9.91
C LEU A 129 11.29 6.76 -10.94
N ALA A 130 11.95 7.40 -11.91
CA ALA A 130 12.81 6.74 -12.88
C ALA A 130 13.98 6.02 -12.19
N GLU A 131 14.65 6.67 -11.25
CA GLU A 131 15.73 6.08 -10.46
C GLU A 131 15.23 5.01 -9.48
N ILE A 132 14.10 5.26 -8.80
CA ILE A 132 13.52 4.32 -7.84
C ILE A 132 13.10 3.01 -8.51
N LYS A 133 12.56 3.06 -9.72
CA LYS A 133 12.19 1.85 -10.50
C LYS A 133 13.40 0.97 -10.87
N GLN A 134 14.58 1.55 -10.93
CA GLN A 134 15.85 0.84 -11.14
C GLN A 134 16.44 0.29 -9.83
N GLY A 135 15.80 0.53 -8.70
CA GLY A 135 16.30 0.13 -7.38
C GLY A 135 17.17 1.19 -6.69
N HIS A 136 17.42 2.32 -7.32
CA HIS A 136 18.27 3.40 -6.81
C HIS A 136 17.49 4.37 -5.92
N ILE A 137 16.96 3.91 -4.78
CA ILE A 137 16.04 4.69 -3.93
C ILE A 137 16.67 6.00 -3.46
N ALA A 138 17.92 5.96 -2.97
CA ALA A 138 18.60 7.14 -2.47
C ALA A 138 18.87 8.18 -3.57
N LEU A 139 19.26 7.72 -4.77
CA LEU A 139 19.47 8.60 -5.93
C LEU A 139 18.16 9.22 -6.39
N GLY A 140 17.08 8.44 -6.41
CA GLY A 140 15.75 8.92 -6.77
C GLY A 140 15.26 10.01 -5.79
N LEU A 141 15.37 9.77 -4.47
CA LEU A 141 15.00 10.77 -3.48
C LEU A 141 15.87 12.04 -3.62
N ALA A 142 17.18 11.89 -3.85
CA ALA A 142 18.07 13.02 -4.07
C ALA A 142 17.73 13.82 -5.35
N ALA A 143 17.31 13.15 -6.44
CA ALA A 143 16.80 13.78 -7.64
C ALA A 143 15.53 14.58 -7.36
N GLY A 144 14.53 13.94 -6.71
CA GLY A 144 13.29 14.61 -6.33
C GLY A 144 13.51 15.84 -5.46
N VAL A 145 14.37 15.75 -4.43
CA VAL A 145 14.70 16.88 -3.57
C VAL A 145 15.36 18.01 -4.36
N ARG A 146 16.28 17.68 -5.28
CA ARG A 146 16.95 18.66 -6.14
C ARG A 146 15.96 19.39 -7.03
N ASP A 147 15.04 18.68 -7.65
CA ASP A 147 14.09 19.27 -8.58
C ASP A 147 13.02 20.11 -7.85
N VAL A 148 12.54 19.63 -6.70
CA VAL A 148 11.74 20.46 -5.78
C VAL A 148 12.49 21.72 -5.35
N GLY A 149 13.78 21.60 -5.02
CA GLY A 149 14.63 22.72 -4.65
C GLY A 149 14.77 23.77 -5.77
N LYS A 150 14.89 23.33 -7.03
CA LYS A 150 14.88 24.26 -8.19
C LYS A 150 13.57 25.05 -8.27
N VAL A 151 12.44 24.35 -8.19
CA VAL A 151 11.11 24.97 -8.22
C VAL A 151 10.95 25.98 -7.10
N LEU A 152 11.36 25.62 -5.88
CA LEU A 152 11.30 26.54 -4.74
C LEU A 152 12.22 27.74 -4.92
N SER A 153 13.44 27.57 -5.41
CA SER A 153 14.38 28.69 -5.63
C SER A 153 13.90 29.67 -6.69
N GLU A 154 13.11 29.22 -7.66
CA GLU A 154 12.55 30.04 -8.73
C GLU A 154 11.36 30.89 -8.25
N HIS A 155 10.46 30.29 -7.45
CA HIS A 155 9.22 30.93 -7.03
C HIS A 155 9.29 31.52 -5.62
N PHE A 156 10.16 31.00 -4.77
CA PHE A 156 10.35 31.38 -3.37
C PHE A 156 11.85 31.53 -3.08
N PRO A 157 12.52 32.55 -3.62
CA PRO A 157 13.94 32.78 -3.36
C PRO A 157 14.20 32.98 -1.87
N ARG A 158 15.30 32.42 -1.40
CA ARG A 158 15.74 32.51 -0.01
C ARG A 158 15.93 33.98 0.41
N ALA A 159 15.32 34.38 1.53
CA ALA A 159 15.58 35.67 2.15
C ALA A 159 16.96 35.68 2.83
N GLU A 160 17.55 36.88 3.06
CA GLU A 160 18.87 36.99 3.70
C GLU A 160 18.87 36.52 5.16
N ASP A 161 17.72 36.60 5.82
CA ASP A 161 17.46 36.18 7.20
C ASP A 161 16.78 34.82 7.35
N ASP A 162 16.73 34.03 6.25
CA ASP A 162 16.07 32.72 6.25
C ASP A 162 16.92 31.68 6.98
N GLU A 163 16.40 31.16 8.07
CA GLU A 163 16.98 30.09 8.86
C GLU A 163 16.40 28.72 8.45
N ASN A 164 17.23 27.68 8.48
CA ASN A 164 16.78 26.33 8.24
C ASN A 164 16.00 25.78 9.44
N GLU A 165 14.68 25.84 9.37
CA GLU A 165 13.77 25.47 10.46
C GLU A 165 13.42 23.97 10.47
N LEU A 166 13.76 23.25 9.41
CA LEU A 166 13.47 21.82 9.27
C LEU A 166 14.77 20.99 9.29
N PRO A 167 14.75 19.79 9.87
CA PRO A 167 15.94 18.95 9.90
C PRO A 167 16.28 18.37 8.52
N ASP A 168 17.54 18.52 8.10
CA ASP A 168 18.09 17.98 6.84
C ASP A 168 18.31 16.47 6.92
N ARG A 169 17.27 15.71 7.13
CA ARG A 169 17.35 14.25 7.23
C ARG A 169 16.13 13.55 6.68
N LEU A 170 16.37 12.36 6.17
CA LEU A 170 15.30 11.42 5.85
C LEU A 170 14.63 10.95 7.16
N ILE A 171 13.29 10.96 7.19
CA ILE A 171 12.50 10.42 8.30
C ILE A 171 11.80 9.16 7.82
N GLU A 172 12.16 8.04 8.40
CA GLU A 172 11.49 6.76 8.17
C GLU A 172 10.32 6.59 9.16
N VAL A 173 9.14 6.17 8.65
CA VAL A 173 7.88 6.09 9.42
C VAL A 173 7.11 4.79 9.14
#